data_ee01ffce46e30549a5b7592800834e39
#
_entry.id   ee01ffce46e30549a5b7592800834e39
#
_cell.length_a   1.000
_cell.length_b   1.000
_cell.length_c   1.000
_cell.angle_alpha   90.00
_cell.angle_beta   90.00
_cell.angle_gamma   90.00
#
_symmetry.space_group_name_H-M   'P 1'
#
loop_
_entity.id
_entity.type
_entity.pdbx_description
1 polymer ?
#
loop_
_entity_poly.entity_id
_entity_poly.type
_entity_poly.pdbx_seq_one_letter_code
_entity_poly.pdbx_strand_id
1 'polypeptide(L)'
;MSKMVKTLVLAVTLCATMAHGADRTIVVSGTSEKGLDPNMVSMTVEVWSKAQTAKQAQQSAANQFKNVKKVFEDFKVKKEDIQTDNYSLNPEYVYDQKTQTNKMVGFRVVQSLVVTLRKVDEAGPFLDALVTDKKSTDSGVNVNSINWDSDKRSATETSALGDAVRNTRIKAEEIAKAAGVKIKGVSRISHGVSAVQPPVPMVRNFAMKAMADSAPTELSAGQIKVRVEVTAEYEIN
;
A
#
# COMPACT_ATOMS: atom_id res chain seq x y z
N MET A 1 -59.23 -72.20 18.68
CA MET A 1 -59.25 -70.77 18.80
C MET A 1 -57.80 -70.34 19.06
N SER A 2 -57.17 -69.82 18.04
CA SER A 2 -55.72 -69.50 17.96
C SER A 2 -55.38 -68.15 18.64
N LYS A 3 -54.46 -68.19 19.59
CA LYS A 3 -53.87 -67.01 20.14
C LYS A 3 -52.56 -66.71 19.39
N MET A 4 -52.59 -65.72 18.49
CA MET A 4 -51.40 -65.17 17.85
C MET A 4 -50.61 -64.34 18.86
N VAL A 5 -49.43 -64.81 19.21
CA VAL A 5 -48.45 -64.09 19.97
C VAL A 5 -47.67 -63.23 18.97
N LYS A 6 -47.87 -61.93 19.01
CA LYS A 6 -47.08 -60.97 18.23
C LYS A 6 -45.74 -60.67 18.96
N THR A 7 -44.66 -61.25 18.45
CA THR A 7 -43.30 -60.91 18.91
C THR A 7 -42.87 -59.59 18.32
N LEU A 8 -42.77 -58.60 19.18
CA LEU A 8 -42.26 -57.28 18.82
C LEU A 8 -40.73 -57.32 18.85
N VAL A 9 -40.09 -57.35 17.68
CA VAL A 9 -38.63 -57.23 17.55
C VAL A 9 -38.29 -55.74 17.62
N LEU A 10 -37.74 -55.35 18.76
CA LEU A 10 -37.21 -54.00 18.97
C LEU A 10 -35.81 -53.92 18.31
N ALA A 11 -35.74 -53.34 17.09
CA ALA A 11 -34.49 -53.07 16.42
C ALA A 11 -33.85 -51.83 17.09
N VAL A 12 -32.90 -52.06 17.97
CA VAL A 12 -32.03 -50.99 18.50
C VAL A 12 -31.03 -50.64 17.42
N THR A 13 -31.32 -49.57 16.68
CA THR A 13 -30.37 -48.95 15.74
C THR A 13 -29.30 -48.23 16.53
N LEU A 14 -28.15 -48.88 16.69
CA LEU A 14 -26.94 -48.29 17.29
C LEU A 14 -26.41 -47.26 16.31
N CYS A 15 -26.84 -45.97 16.45
CA CYS A 15 -26.19 -44.84 15.82
C CYS A 15 -24.78 -44.74 16.40
N ALA A 16 -23.81 -45.34 15.72
CA ALA A 16 -22.40 -45.01 15.94
C ALA A 16 -22.18 -43.57 15.48
N THR A 17 -22.33 -42.64 16.40
CA THR A 17 -21.81 -41.28 16.20
C THR A 17 -20.30 -41.42 16.06
N MET A 18 -19.79 -41.27 14.84
CA MET A 18 -18.37 -41.10 14.61
C MET A 18 -17.98 -39.79 15.36
N ALA A 19 -17.52 -39.96 16.60
CA ALA A 19 -16.84 -38.90 17.30
C ALA A 19 -15.59 -38.58 16.45
N HIS A 20 -15.68 -37.57 15.62
CA HIS A 20 -14.48 -36.94 15.08
C HIS A 20 -13.73 -36.45 16.31
N GLY A 21 -12.67 -37.18 16.68
CA GLY A 21 -11.77 -36.73 17.71
C GLY A 21 -11.32 -35.33 17.33
N ALA A 22 -11.63 -34.36 18.18
CA ALA A 22 -11.10 -33.03 17.98
C ALA A 22 -9.57 -33.14 17.86
N ASP A 23 -9.05 -32.76 16.70
CA ASP A 23 -7.60 -32.75 16.47
C ASP A 23 -6.94 -31.98 17.60
N ARG A 24 -6.08 -32.67 18.33
CA ARG A 24 -5.32 -31.99 19.40
C ARG A 24 -4.24 -31.16 18.76
N THR A 25 -4.42 -29.84 18.80
CA THR A 25 -3.52 -28.91 18.13
C THR A 25 -3.04 -27.80 19.06
N ILE A 26 -1.87 -27.27 18.74
CA ILE A 26 -1.34 -26.03 19.29
C ILE A 26 -1.40 -24.99 18.18
N VAL A 27 -2.11 -23.90 18.39
CA VAL A 27 -2.20 -22.77 17.45
C VAL A 27 -1.37 -21.62 17.99
N VAL A 28 -0.45 -21.13 17.17
CA VAL A 28 0.46 -20.01 17.53
C VAL A 28 0.65 -19.06 16.38
N SER A 29 0.85 -17.79 16.72
CA SER A 29 1.27 -16.77 15.74
C SER A 29 2.75 -16.42 15.94
N GLY A 30 3.47 -16.33 14.83
CA GLY A 30 4.85 -15.86 14.74
C GLY A 30 4.91 -14.60 13.91
N THR A 31 5.67 -13.62 14.36
CA THR A 31 5.91 -12.36 13.63
C THR A 31 7.39 -12.21 13.34
N SER A 32 7.69 -11.55 12.21
CA SER A 32 9.03 -11.07 11.89
C SER A 32 8.93 -9.64 11.38
N GLU A 33 9.87 -8.80 11.78
CA GLU A 33 10.00 -7.43 11.29
C GLU A 33 11.44 -7.21 10.80
N LYS A 34 11.59 -6.69 9.58
CA LYS A 34 12.90 -6.38 8.99
C LYS A 34 12.92 -4.93 8.52
N GLY A 35 13.98 -4.22 8.84
CA GLY A 35 14.28 -2.92 8.27
C GLY A 35 14.79 -3.06 6.84
N LEU A 36 14.40 -2.13 5.98
CA LEU A 36 14.80 -2.06 4.58
C LEU A 36 15.08 -0.62 4.21
N ASP A 37 16.25 -0.36 3.65
CA ASP A 37 16.58 0.97 3.17
C ASP A 37 15.91 1.18 1.80
N PRO A 38 15.17 2.29 1.62
CA PRO A 38 14.56 2.61 0.34
C PRO A 38 15.63 2.95 -0.70
N ASN A 39 15.43 2.49 -1.94
CA ASN A 39 16.26 2.84 -3.08
C ASN A 39 15.46 3.41 -4.25
N MET A 40 14.17 3.60 -4.06
CA MET A 40 13.29 4.27 -5.00
C MET A 40 12.20 5.05 -4.29
N VAL A 41 11.69 6.07 -4.97
CA VAL A 41 10.58 6.88 -4.50
C VAL A 41 9.54 7.00 -5.60
N SER A 42 8.29 6.75 -5.26
CA SER A 42 7.15 6.94 -6.13
C SER A 42 6.36 8.16 -5.69
N MET A 43 5.94 8.98 -6.64
CA MET A 43 5.15 10.17 -6.39
C MET A 43 4.08 10.38 -7.46
N THR A 44 2.99 11.03 -7.08
CA THR A 44 1.95 11.44 -8.03
C THR A 44 2.22 12.87 -8.48
N VAL A 45 2.49 13.03 -9.77
CA VAL A 45 2.66 14.31 -10.44
C VAL A 45 1.38 14.63 -11.18
N GLU A 46 0.69 15.69 -10.76
CA GLU A 46 -0.54 16.18 -11.40
C GLU A 46 -0.23 17.43 -12.20
N VAL A 47 -0.47 17.34 -13.50
CA VAL A 47 -0.41 18.49 -14.42
C VAL A 47 -1.81 18.99 -14.66
N TRP A 48 -2.07 20.26 -14.41
CA TRP A 48 -3.39 20.84 -14.62
C TRP A 48 -3.34 22.12 -15.43
N SER A 49 -4.41 22.40 -16.16
CA SER A 49 -4.61 23.67 -16.83
C SER A 49 -6.07 24.04 -16.95
N LYS A 50 -6.34 25.33 -17.06
CA LYS A 50 -7.66 25.91 -17.26
C LYS A 50 -7.67 26.78 -18.51
N ALA A 51 -8.78 26.87 -19.20
CA ALA A 51 -9.03 27.81 -20.28
C ALA A 51 -10.53 28.00 -20.51
N GLN A 52 -10.91 29.01 -21.28
CA GLN A 52 -12.31 29.29 -21.57
C GLN A 52 -12.98 28.20 -22.45
N THR A 53 -12.21 27.51 -23.30
CA THR A 53 -12.73 26.43 -24.11
C THR A 53 -12.00 25.11 -23.82
N ALA A 54 -12.67 23.98 -24.00
CA ALA A 54 -12.11 22.65 -23.82
C ALA A 54 -10.85 22.42 -24.65
N LYS A 55 -10.86 22.88 -25.92
CA LYS A 55 -9.72 22.77 -26.85
C LYS A 55 -8.51 23.56 -26.36
N GLN A 56 -8.72 24.78 -25.88
CA GLN A 56 -7.63 25.61 -25.32
C GLN A 56 -7.07 25.00 -24.02
N ALA A 57 -7.94 24.50 -23.13
CA ALA A 57 -7.51 23.84 -21.89
C ALA A 57 -6.65 22.60 -22.21
N GLN A 58 -7.07 21.77 -23.16
CA GLN A 58 -6.32 20.60 -23.60
C GLN A 58 -4.96 20.98 -24.22
N GLN A 59 -4.92 22.04 -25.01
CA GLN A 59 -3.69 22.50 -25.66
C GLN A 59 -2.69 23.08 -24.63
N SER A 60 -3.20 23.83 -23.64
CA SER A 60 -2.42 24.32 -22.53
C SER A 60 -1.85 23.18 -21.68
N ALA A 61 -2.68 22.18 -21.34
CA ALA A 61 -2.23 20.99 -20.62
C ALA A 61 -1.13 20.24 -21.39
N ALA A 62 -1.29 20.06 -22.70
CA ALA A 62 -0.27 19.41 -23.53
C ALA A 62 1.06 20.16 -23.54
N ASN A 63 1.02 21.50 -23.55
CA ASN A 63 2.23 22.32 -23.47
C ASN A 63 2.89 22.22 -22.08
N GLN A 64 2.08 22.26 -21.02
CA GLN A 64 2.59 22.08 -19.65
C GLN A 64 3.20 20.69 -19.46
N PHE A 65 2.54 19.65 -19.99
CA PHE A 65 3.06 18.28 -19.95
C PHE A 65 4.40 18.11 -20.67
N LYS A 66 4.63 18.84 -21.79
CA LYS A 66 5.94 18.83 -22.46
C LYS A 66 7.07 19.31 -21.54
N ASN A 67 6.82 20.34 -20.70
CA ASN A 67 7.80 20.82 -19.74
C ASN A 67 8.10 19.75 -18.68
N VAL A 68 7.05 19.15 -18.14
CA VAL A 68 7.19 18.04 -17.16
C VAL A 68 7.94 16.86 -17.76
N LYS A 69 7.63 16.51 -19.02
CA LYS A 69 8.33 15.43 -19.74
C LYS A 69 9.82 15.71 -19.89
N LYS A 70 10.20 16.97 -20.14
CA LYS A 70 11.61 17.35 -20.20
C LYS A 70 12.31 17.13 -18.86
N VAL A 71 11.66 17.46 -17.74
CA VAL A 71 12.21 17.15 -16.40
C VAL A 71 12.42 15.64 -16.24
N PHE A 72 11.45 14.80 -16.68
CA PHE A 72 11.63 13.35 -16.64
C PHE A 72 12.83 12.88 -17.46
N GLU A 73 13.07 13.48 -18.62
CA GLU A 73 14.23 13.18 -19.45
C GLU A 73 15.54 13.61 -18.80
N ASP A 74 15.59 14.81 -18.21
CA ASP A 74 16.76 15.37 -17.52
C ASP A 74 17.17 14.49 -16.32
N PHE A 75 16.19 13.97 -15.57
CA PHE A 75 16.41 13.03 -14.47
C PHE A 75 16.48 11.55 -14.89
N LYS A 76 16.48 11.28 -16.20
CA LYS A 76 16.59 9.92 -16.79
C LYS A 76 15.53 8.95 -16.27
N VAL A 77 14.31 9.46 -16.00
CA VAL A 77 13.18 8.63 -15.62
C VAL A 77 12.83 7.72 -16.79
N LYS A 78 12.80 6.41 -16.55
CA LYS A 78 12.49 5.44 -17.59
C LYS A 78 11.00 5.50 -17.95
N LYS A 79 10.66 5.13 -19.19
CA LYS A 79 9.25 5.09 -19.64
C LYS A 79 8.40 4.12 -18.82
N GLU A 80 8.98 3.02 -18.38
CA GLU A 80 8.33 2.01 -17.53
C GLU A 80 8.02 2.52 -16.12
N ASP A 81 8.73 3.54 -15.66
CA ASP A 81 8.58 4.18 -14.35
C ASP A 81 7.61 5.39 -14.39
N ILE A 82 6.96 5.64 -15.53
CA ILE A 82 5.97 6.69 -15.71
C ILE A 82 4.65 6.05 -16.14
N GLN A 83 3.64 6.16 -15.29
CA GLN A 83 2.31 5.63 -15.57
C GLN A 83 1.26 6.73 -15.46
N THR A 84 0.41 6.88 -16.47
CA THR A 84 -0.77 7.75 -16.35
C THR A 84 -1.81 7.05 -15.50
N ASP A 85 -2.18 7.69 -14.40
CA ASP A 85 -3.18 7.21 -13.46
C ASP A 85 -4.57 7.75 -13.82
N ASN A 86 -4.64 9.05 -14.14
CA ASN A 86 -5.90 9.70 -14.48
C ASN A 86 -5.71 10.79 -15.55
N TYR A 87 -6.73 10.94 -16.38
CA TYR A 87 -6.88 12.09 -17.28
C TYR A 87 -8.34 12.52 -17.29
N SER A 88 -8.58 13.80 -16.98
CA SER A 88 -9.92 14.35 -16.98
C SER A 88 -9.98 15.73 -17.63
N LEU A 89 -11.07 16.01 -18.32
CA LEU A 89 -11.42 17.31 -18.90
C LEU A 89 -12.85 17.63 -18.48
N ASN A 90 -13.00 18.60 -17.59
CA ASN A 90 -14.29 18.94 -16.98
C ASN A 90 -14.59 20.43 -17.12
N PRO A 91 -15.87 20.83 -17.27
CA PRO A 91 -16.26 22.22 -17.13
C PRO A 91 -16.05 22.68 -15.69
N GLU A 92 -15.56 23.91 -15.52
CA GLU A 92 -15.35 24.56 -14.21
C GLU A 92 -16.49 25.55 -13.96
N TYR A 93 -17.08 25.48 -12.77
CA TYR A 93 -18.18 26.33 -12.37
C TYR A 93 -17.80 27.16 -11.14
N VAL A 94 -18.23 28.39 -11.11
CA VAL A 94 -18.11 29.27 -9.93
C VAL A 94 -19.51 29.70 -9.51
N TYR A 95 -19.80 29.64 -8.22
CA TYR A 95 -21.06 30.12 -7.68
C TYR A 95 -21.10 31.67 -7.67
N ASP A 96 -22.04 32.23 -8.40
CA ASP A 96 -22.29 33.68 -8.43
C ASP A 96 -23.29 34.03 -7.33
N GLN A 97 -22.82 34.71 -6.28
CA GLN A 97 -23.63 35.10 -5.14
C GLN A 97 -24.75 36.12 -5.51
N LYS A 98 -24.54 36.90 -6.58
CA LYS A 98 -25.55 37.90 -7.00
C LYS A 98 -26.77 37.26 -7.67
N THR A 99 -26.51 36.27 -8.52
CA THR A 99 -27.54 35.56 -9.26
C THR A 99 -27.98 34.25 -8.57
N GLN A 100 -27.30 33.82 -7.50
CA GLN A 100 -27.51 32.57 -6.78
C GLN A 100 -27.48 31.34 -7.71
N THR A 101 -26.64 31.37 -8.74
CA THR A 101 -26.49 30.32 -9.74
C THR A 101 -25.04 29.93 -9.96
N ASN A 102 -24.81 28.69 -10.40
CA ASN A 102 -23.50 28.27 -10.86
C ASN A 102 -23.27 28.72 -12.31
N LYS A 103 -22.26 29.56 -12.51
CA LYS A 103 -21.81 30.00 -13.83
C LYS A 103 -20.63 29.16 -14.28
N MET A 104 -20.69 28.61 -15.50
CA MET A 104 -19.53 28.00 -16.15
C MET A 104 -18.53 29.09 -16.48
N VAL A 105 -17.29 28.94 -15.96
CA VAL A 105 -16.19 29.92 -16.16
C VAL A 105 -15.11 29.39 -17.12
N GLY A 106 -15.19 28.12 -17.52
CA GLY A 106 -14.25 27.54 -18.44
C GLY A 106 -14.18 26.01 -18.32
N PHE A 107 -13.05 25.48 -18.70
CA PHE A 107 -12.75 24.04 -18.67
C PHE A 107 -11.42 23.82 -17.95
N ARG A 108 -11.35 22.75 -17.17
CA ARG A 108 -10.14 22.33 -16.51
C ARG A 108 -9.73 20.95 -16.99
N VAL A 109 -8.46 20.81 -17.38
CA VAL A 109 -7.79 19.53 -17.62
C VAL A 109 -6.94 19.18 -16.44
N VAL A 110 -6.97 17.94 -16.03
CA VAL A 110 -6.09 17.35 -15.02
C VAL A 110 -5.55 16.04 -15.58
N GLN A 111 -4.23 15.90 -15.57
CA GLN A 111 -3.54 14.67 -15.91
C GLN A 111 -2.64 14.28 -14.75
N SER A 112 -2.92 13.13 -14.13
CA SER A 112 -2.15 12.58 -13.03
C SER A 112 -1.26 11.44 -13.52
N LEU A 113 0.00 11.46 -13.08
CA LEU A 113 0.99 10.45 -13.41
C LEU A 113 1.60 9.93 -12.12
N VAL A 114 1.77 8.62 -12.03
CA VAL A 114 2.64 8.00 -11.04
C VAL A 114 4.03 7.90 -11.63
N VAL A 115 5.00 8.50 -10.95
CA VAL A 115 6.40 8.55 -11.39
C VAL A 115 7.28 7.92 -10.34
N THR A 116 8.14 6.97 -10.75
CA THR A 116 9.10 6.32 -9.85
C THR A 116 10.52 6.74 -10.18
N LEU A 117 11.20 7.33 -9.20
CA LEU A 117 12.64 7.60 -9.28
C LEU A 117 13.39 6.47 -8.61
N ARG A 118 14.41 5.93 -9.31
CA ARG A 118 15.26 4.84 -8.80
C ARG A 118 16.51 5.33 -8.06
N LYS A 119 16.56 6.62 -7.74
CA LYS A 119 17.59 7.26 -6.95
C LYS A 119 16.93 8.19 -5.96
N VAL A 120 16.92 7.78 -4.72
CA VAL A 120 16.24 8.53 -3.64
C VAL A 120 16.83 9.91 -3.42
N ASP A 121 18.14 10.06 -3.62
CA ASP A 121 18.86 11.33 -3.41
C ASP A 121 18.48 12.40 -4.45
N GLU A 122 17.93 12.00 -5.60
CA GLU A 122 17.48 12.91 -6.65
C GLU A 122 16.04 13.40 -6.42
N ALA A 123 15.33 12.93 -5.38
CA ALA A 123 13.91 13.26 -5.17
C ALA A 123 13.69 14.76 -4.88
N GLY A 124 14.50 15.38 -4.03
CA GLY A 124 14.42 16.82 -3.74
C GLY A 124 14.68 17.67 -4.99
N PRO A 125 15.84 17.55 -5.64
CA PRO A 125 16.13 18.23 -6.90
C PRO A 125 15.07 18.01 -8.00
N PHE A 126 14.49 16.81 -8.07
CA PHE A 126 13.41 16.52 -9.01
C PHE A 126 12.16 17.34 -8.70
N LEU A 127 11.76 17.43 -7.42
CA LEU A 127 10.64 18.28 -7.02
C LEU A 127 10.89 19.75 -7.37
N ASP A 128 12.08 20.26 -7.09
CA ASP A 128 12.45 21.64 -7.40
C ASP A 128 12.39 21.90 -8.91
N ALA A 129 12.79 20.94 -9.74
CA ALA A 129 12.72 21.05 -11.19
C ALA A 129 11.29 21.02 -11.75
N LEU A 130 10.34 20.37 -11.05
CA LEU A 130 8.93 20.35 -11.43
C LEU A 130 8.22 21.67 -11.12
N VAL A 131 8.68 22.38 -10.08
CA VAL A 131 8.12 23.68 -9.67
C VAL A 131 8.77 24.77 -10.52
N THR A 132 7.97 25.43 -11.34
CA THR A 132 8.45 26.56 -12.15
C THR A 132 8.09 27.87 -11.47
N ASP A 133 9.02 28.84 -11.48
CA ASP A 133 8.81 30.20 -10.92
C ASP A 133 7.76 31.02 -11.67
N LYS A 134 7.21 30.49 -12.77
CA LYS A 134 6.18 31.17 -13.54
C LYS A 134 4.87 31.18 -12.77
N LYS A 135 4.50 32.34 -12.24
CA LYS A 135 3.16 32.57 -11.71
C LYS A 135 2.14 32.42 -12.82
N SER A 136 1.51 31.26 -12.88
CA SER A 136 0.35 31.02 -13.75
C SER A 136 -0.87 30.74 -12.87
N THR A 137 -1.95 31.46 -13.11
CA THR A 137 -3.25 31.19 -12.46
C THR A 137 -4.02 30.10 -13.18
N ASP A 138 -3.61 29.75 -14.38
CA ASP A 138 -4.37 28.92 -15.31
C ASP A 138 -3.72 27.57 -15.63
N SER A 139 -2.52 27.33 -15.12
CA SER A 139 -1.83 26.04 -15.26
C SER A 139 -0.79 25.83 -14.17
N GLY A 140 -0.50 24.58 -13.85
CA GLY A 140 0.50 24.26 -12.84
C GLY A 140 0.78 22.76 -12.74
N VAL A 141 1.70 22.45 -11.84
CA VAL A 141 2.06 21.10 -11.45
C VAL A 141 1.88 20.97 -9.94
N ASN A 142 1.19 19.94 -9.51
CA ASN A 142 1.11 19.55 -8.11
C ASN A 142 1.85 18.23 -7.94
N VAL A 143 2.55 18.07 -6.83
CA VAL A 143 3.15 16.78 -6.47
C VAL A 143 2.53 16.30 -5.17
N ASN A 144 2.01 15.08 -5.20
CA ASN A 144 1.29 14.47 -4.09
C ASN A 144 1.85 13.06 -3.81
N SER A 145 1.58 12.54 -2.62
CA SER A 145 1.75 11.13 -2.29
C SER A 145 3.19 10.63 -2.52
N ILE A 146 4.17 11.19 -1.81
CA ILE A 146 5.54 10.70 -1.86
C ILE A 146 5.63 9.40 -1.06
N ASN A 147 5.95 8.30 -1.73
CA ASN A 147 6.06 6.96 -1.14
C ASN A 147 7.46 6.39 -1.39
N TRP A 148 8.15 6.03 -0.32
CA TRP A 148 9.45 5.39 -0.37
C TRP A 148 9.30 3.88 -0.53
N ASP A 149 10.08 3.29 -1.41
CA ASP A 149 10.07 1.85 -1.66
C ASP A 149 11.46 1.31 -1.99
N SER A 150 11.54 -0.01 -2.13
CA SER A 150 12.76 -0.72 -2.49
C SER A 150 12.45 -1.90 -3.39
N ASP A 151 13.29 -2.10 -4.39
CA ASP A 151 13.25 -3.28 -5.27
C ASP A 151 13.54 -4.59 -4.50
N LYS A 152 14.11 -4.48 -3.30
CA LYS A 152 14.36 -5.61 -2.39
C LYS A 152 13.17 -5.96 -1.49
N ARG A 153 12.05 -5.22 -1.57
CA ARG A 153 10.88 -5.44 -0.70
C ARG A 153 10.41 -6.89 -0.75
N SER A 154 10.16 -7.45 -1.93
CA SER A 154 9.67 -8.82 -2.12
C SER A 154 10.64 -9.88 -1.56
N ALA A 155 11.94 -9.71 -1.78
CA ALA A 155 12.95 -10.61 -1.21
C ALA A 155 12.99 -10.51 0.33
N THR A 156 12.85 -9.30 0.87
CA THR A 156 12.80 -9.06 2.32
C THR A 156 11.54 -9.66 2.94
N GLU A 157 10.38 -9.54 2.28
CA GLU A 157 9.12 -10.18 2.70
C GLU A 157 9.27 -11.71 2.74
N THR A 158 9.82 -12.30 1.69
CA THR A 158 10.08 -13.76 1.64
C THR A 158 11.01 -14.21 2.78
N SER A 159 12.06 -13.43 3.05
CA SER A 159 12.96 -13.71 4.16
C SER A 159 12.26 -13.57 5.52
N ALA A 160 11.42 -12.55 5.68
CA ALA A 160 10.65 -12.33 6.90
C ALA A 160 9.59 -13.44 7.13
N LEU A 161 8.97 -13.96 6.06
CA LEU A 161 8.08 -15.12 6.13
C LEU A 161 8.78 -16.34 6.73
N GLY A 162 9.99 -16.66 6.25
CA GLY A 162 10.79 -17.77 6.79
C GLY A 162 11.08 -17.60 8.29
N ASP A 163 11.41 -16.37 8.71
CA ASP A 163 11.65 -16.07 10.13
C ASP A 163 10.36 -16.18 10.96
N ALA A 164 9.24 -15.68 10.44
CA ALA A 164 7.95 -15.77 11.12
C ALA A 164 7.52 -17.23 11.34
N VAL A 165 7.71 -18.10 10.33
CA VAL A 165 7.45 -19.56 10.46
C VAL A 165 8.37 -20.19 11.51
N ARG A 166 9.66 -19.85 11.53
CA ARG A 166 10.57 -20.35 12.59
C ARG A 166 10.10 -19.92 13.98
N ASN A 167 9.63 -18.69 14.10
CA ASN A 167 9.12 -18.17 15.38
C ASN A 167 7.84 -18.87 15.84
N THR A 168 6.93 -19.31 14.91
CA THR A 168 5.79 -20.15 15.30
C THR A 168 6.27 -21.49 15.85
N ARG A 169 7.27 -22.10 15.20
CA ARG A 169 7.82 -23.38 15.61
C ARG A 169 8.40 -23.34 17.01
N ILE A 170 9.23 -22.33 17.30
CA ILE A 170 9.83 -22.12 18.62
C ILE A 170 8.76 -21.98 19.70
N LYS A 171 7.73 -21.16 19.44
CA LYS A 171 6.63 -20.97 20.39
C LYS A 171 5.84 -22.26 20.60
N ALA A 172 5.54 -23.01 19.54
CA ALA A 172 4.81 -24.27 19.67
C ALA A 172 5.59 -25.31 20.46
N GLU A 173 6.91 -25.40 20.28
CA GLU A 173 7.79 -26.31 21.03
C GLU A 173 7.83 -25.97 22.52
N GLU A 174 7.91 -24.70 22.89
CA GLU A 174 7.86 -24.26 24.29
C GLU A 174 6.50 -24.58 24.94
N ILE A 175 5.40 -24.37 24.24
CA ILE A 175 4.06 -24.71 24.71
C ILE A 175 3.93 -26.24 24.89
N ALA A 176 4.35 -27.01 23.88
CA ALA A 176 4.30 -28.47 23.95
C ALA A 176 5.10 -29.04 25.12
N LYS A 177 6.30 -28.50 25.34
CA LYS A 177 7.16 -28.86 26.47
C LYS A 177 6.50 -28.56 27.81
N ALA A 178 5.91 -27.37 27.95
CA ALA A 178 5.22 -26.98 29.19
C ALA A 178 3.95 -27.80 29.43
N ALA A 179 3.25 -28.22 28.38
CA ALA A 179 2.05 -29.06 28.44
C ALA A 179 2.35 -30.57 28.57
N GLY A 180 3.62 -30.99 28.48
CA GLY A 180 4.01 -32.39 28.54
C GLY A 180 3.59 -33.22 27.30
N VAL A 181 3.40 -32.56 26.16
CA VAL A 181 3.00 -33.22 24.88
C VAL A 181 4.12 -33.07 23.85
N LYS A 182 4.03 -33.83 22.75
CA LYS A 182 5.01 -33.74 21.66
C LYS A 182 4.31 -33.28 20.36
N ILE A 183 4.97 -32.41 19.64
CA ILE A 183 4.54 -31.98 18.29
C ILE A 183 4.78 -33.15 17.32
N LYS A 184 3.76 -33.51 16.57
CA LYS A 184 3.84 -34.50 15.47
C LYS A 184 4.25 -33.83 14.16
N GLY A 185 3.63 -32.71 13.84
CA GLY A 185 3.85 -32.00 12.59
C GLY A 185 3.03 -30.72 12.51
N VAL A 186 3.11 -30.09 11.35
CA VAL A 186 2.29 -28.93 11.01
C VAL A 186 1.00 -29.42 10.37
N SER A 187 -0.16 -29.03 10.93
CA SER A 187 -1.49 -29.29 10.36
C SER A 187 -1.87 -28.20 9.35
N ARG A 188 -1.64 -26.94 9.72
CA ARG A 188 -2.00 -25.80 8.89
C ARG A 188 -1.02 -24.65 9.08
N ILE A 189 -0.72 -23.95 7.99
CA ILE A 189 -0.03 -22.66 8.02
C ILE A 189 -0.86 -21.66 7.21
N SER A 190 -1.08 -20.48 7.77
CA SER A 190 -1.66 -19.35 7.07
C SER A 190 -0.82 -18.11 7.36
N HIS A 191 -0.68 -17.25 6.35
CA HIS A 191 -0.09 -15.94 6.54
C HIS A 191 -1.10 -14.86 6.15
N GLY A 192 -1.17 -13.80 6.96
CA GLY A 192 -1.86 -12.58 6.60
C GLY A 192 -0.86 -11.61 5.97
N VAL A 193 -1.24 -11.00 4.86
CA VAL A 193 -0.51 -9.83 4.37
C VAL A 193 -0.96 -8.67 5.26
N SER A 194 -0.18 -8.37 6.31
CA SER A 194 -0.39 -7.13 7.06
C SER A 194 0.05 -6.00 6.14
N ALA A 195 -0.90 -5.19 5.69
CA ALA A 195 -0.57 -3.94 5.03
C ALA A 195 0.31 -3.14 6.01
N VAL A 196 1.59 -3.01 5.67
CA VAL A 196 2.51 -2.19 6.43
C VAL A 196 2.02 -0.76 6.30
N GLN A 197 1.50 -0.20 7.38
CA GLN A 197 1.28 1.24 7.43
C GLN A 197 2.65 1.91 7.25
N PRO A 198 2.77 2.86 6.30
CA PRO A 198 3.98 3.66 6.21
C PRO A 198 4.24 4.28 7.58
N PRO A 199 5.50 4.37 8.02
CA PRO A 199 5.83 5.08 9.24
C PRO A 199 5.28 6.49 9.13
N VAL A 200 4.40 6.86 10.07
CA VAL A 200 3.92 8.23 10.17
C VAL A 200 5.15 9.08 10.46
N PRO A 201 5.52 10.05 9.61
CA PRO A 201 6.64 10.92 9.91
C PRO A 201 6.33 11.61 11.25
N MET A 202 7.12 11.37 12.28
CA MET A 202 7.10 12.24 13.45
C MET A 202 7.60 13.60 12.95
N VAL A 203 6.68 14.53 12.79
CA VAL A 203 6.99 15.93 12.50
C VAL A 203 7.73 16.45 13.72
N ARG A 204 9.07 16.39 13.69
CA ARG A 204 9.87 17.21 14.58
C ARG A 204 9.68 18.65 14.10
N ASN A 205 9.01 19.46 14.91
CA ASN A 205 8.95 20.88 14.72
C ASN A 205 10.37 21.44 14.71
N PHE A 206 10.96 21.55 13.53
CA PHE A 206 12.13 22.42 13.34
C PHE A 206 11.59 23.84 13.33
N ALA A 207 11.96 24.62 14.34
CA ALA A 207 11.74 26.05 14.33
C ALA A 207 12.38 26.62 13.05
N MET A 208 11.55 27.01 12.11
CA MET A 208 11.98 27.67 10.87
C MET A 208 12.63 28.99 11.23
N LYS A 209 13.95 29.00 11.24
CA LYS A 209 14.71 30.24 11.16
C LYS A 209 14.66 30.65 9.69
N ALA A 210 13.85 31.67 9.40
CA ALA A 210 13.76 32.23 8.08
C ALA A 210 15.13 32.78 7.69
N MET A 211 15.82 32.12 6.78
CA MET A 211 16.89 32.67 5.96
C MET A 211 16.53 32.32 4.52
N ALA A 212 16.15 33.35 3.79
CA ALA A 212 15.98 33.34 2.37
C ALA A 212 17.34 33.09 1.71
N ASP A 213 17.52 31.87 1.23
CA ASP A 213 18.29 31.55 0.03
C ASP A 213 17.85 30.12 -0.37
N SER A 214 17.69 29.89 -1.65
CA SER A 214 17.08 28.68 -2.22
C SER A 214 17.88 27.41 -1.89
N ALA A 215 17.73 26.92 -0.65
CA ALA A 215 18.22 25.60 -0.30
C ALA A 215 17.37 24.55 -1.05
N PRO A 216 17.98 23.54 -1.67
CA PRO A 216 17.25 22.48 -2.34
C PRO A 216 16.30 21.78 -1.35
N THR A 217 15.17 21.30 -1.88
CA THR A 217 14.19 20.56 -1.07
C THR A 217 14.83 19.29 -0.48
N GLU A 218 14.95 19.22 0.83
CA GLU A 218 15.46 18.04 1.52
C GLU A 218 14.32 17.08 1.87
N LEU A 219 14.47 15.83 1.45
CA LEU A 219 13.54 14.75 1.74
C LEU A 219 14.25 13.62 2.48
N SER A 220 13.70 13.19 3.60
CA SER A 220 14.23 12.08 4.39
C SER A 220 13.37 10.83 4.17
N ALA A 221 13.97 9.80 3.62
CA ALA A 221 13.28 8.54 3.30
C ALA A 221 12.99 7.67 4.53
N GLY A 222 13.80 7.78 5.60
CA GLY A 222 13.72 6.87 6.74
C GLY A 222 13.98 5.41 6.35
N GLN A 223 13.57 4.48 7.23
CA GLN A 223 13.59 3.03 6.94
C GLN A 223 12.19 2.51 6.69
N ILE A 224 12.05 1.63 5.71
CA ILE A 224 10.84 0.86 5.48
C ILE A 224 10.86 -0.34 6.43
N LYS A 225 9.78 -0.58 7.14
CA LYS A 225 9.61 -1.77 7.97
C LYS A 225 8.74 -2.78 7.26
N VAL A 226 9.31 -3.95 7.00
CA VAL A 226 8.61 -5.10 6.45
C VAL A 226 8.22 -6.01 7.59
N ARG A 227 6.93 -6.07 7.91
CA ARG A 227 6.38 -6.92 8.97
C ARG A 227 5.52 -8.01 8.36
N VAL A 228 5.76 -9.23 8.79
CA VAL A 228 5.01 -10.41 8.37
C VAL A 228 4.49 -11.14 9.61
N GLU A 229 3.28 -11.62 9.54
CA GLU A 229 2.65 -12.46 10.56
C GLU A 229 2.20 -13.78 9.94
N VAL A 230 2.53 -14.87 10.63
CA VAL A 230 2.16 -16.24 10.25
C VAL A 230 1.45 -16.88 11.42
N THR A 231 0.33 -17.51 11.17
CA THR A 231 -0.35 -18.40 12.13
C THR A 231 -0.14 -19.84 11.70
N ALA A 232 0.34 -20.67 12.62
CA ALA A 232 0.55 -22.08 12.38
C ALA A 232 -0.18 -22.92 13.43
N GLU A 233 -0.74 -24.04 12.96
CA GLU A 233 -1.41 -25.05 13.73
C GLU A 233 -0.56 -26.33 13.69
N TYR A 234 -0.20 -26.84 14.87
CA TYR A 234 0.65 -28.02 15.03
C TYR A 234 -0.14 -29.15 15.72
N GLU A 235 -0.15 -30.32 15.09
CA GLU A 235 -0.67 -31.51 15.71
C GLU A 235 0.19 -31.98 16.89
N ILE A 236 -0.46 -32.43 17.97
CA ILE A 236 0.19 -33.01 19.14
C ILE A 236 -0.32 -34.40 19.43
N ASN A 237 0.45 -35.22 20.16
CA ASN A 237 0.07 -36.56 20.59
C ASN A 237 -0.55 -36.56 21.99
#